data_c0e5a1aeaca10a3a917af741a61d64ff
#
_entry.id   c0e5a1aeaca10a3a917af741a61d64ff
#
_cell.length_a   1.000
_cell.length_b   1.000
_cell.length_c   1.000
_cell.angle_alpha   90.00
_cell.angle_beta   90.00
_cell.angle_gamma   90.00
#
_symmetry.space_group_name_H-M   'P 1'
#
loop_
_entity.id
_entity.type
_entity.pdbx_description
1 polymer ?
#
loop_
_entity_poly.entity_id
_entity_poly.type
_entity_poly.pdbx_seq_one_letter_code
_entity_poly.pdbx_strand_id
1 'polypeptide(L)'
;VLCAELMHEIKGLESQTAHRWANSYGSRVWHMLAENKDVQTLGQSFGHGLYQQEVDYVVKREWAISSEDILKRRTKLYLKFDALETQALDIYLQDLHLRRLQEDAA
;
A
#
# COMPACT_ATOMS: atom_id res chain seq x y z
N VAL A 1 -4.39 -16.15 -14.53
CA VAL A 1 -3.27 -15.66 -13.74
C VAL A 1 -3.70 -14.41 -12.98
N LEU A 2 -3.38 -14.33 -11.69
CA LEU A 2 -3.83 -13.26 -10.81
C LEU A 2 -3.42 -11.87 -11.31
N CYS A 3 -2.21 -11.74 -11.84
CA CYS A 3 -1.73 -10.45 -12.37
C CYS A 3 -2.64 -9.93 -13.49
N ALA A 4 -3.01 -10.81 -14.44
CA ALA A 4 -3.88 -10.44 -15.54
C ALA A 4 -5.29 -10.09 -15.05
N GLU A 5 -5.79 -10.80 -14.06
CA GLU A 5 -7.07 -10.50 -13.44
C GLU A 5 -7.06 -9.13 -12.77
N LEU A 6 -5.99 -8.80 -12.05
CA LEU A 6 -5.83 -7.50 -11.42
C LEU A 6 -5.83 -6.37 -12.44
N MET A 7 -5.10 -6.54 -13.53
CA MET A 7 -5.03 -5.52 -14.57
C MET A 7 -6.37 -5.35 -15.29
N HIS A 8 -7.13 -6.41 -15.41
CA HIS A 8 -8.47 -6.36 -16.01
C HIS A 8 -9.48 -5.66 -15.10
N GLU A 9 -9.45 -5.98 -13.80
CA GLU A 9 -10.44 -5.49 -12.83
C GLU A 9 -10.16 -4.08 -12.33
N ILE A 10 -8.88 -3.69 -12.24
CA ILE A 10 -8.47 -2.42 -11.66
C ILE A 10 -8.06 -1.45 -12.75
N LYS A 11 -8.87 -0.44 -12.98
CA LYS A 11 -8.61 0.56 -14.00
C LYS A 11 -7.37 1.39 -13.66
N GLY A 12 -6.45 1.50 -14.61
CA GLY A 12 -5.25 2.30 -14.45
C GLY A 12 -4.09 1.60 -13.75
N LEU A 13 -4.26 0.32 -13.39
CA LEU A 13 -3.20 -0.41 -12.69
C LEU A 13 -2.04 -0.73 -13.63
N GLU A 14 -0.82 -0.41 -13.19
CA GLU A 14 0.38 -0.71 -13.95
C GLU A 14 0.78 -2.18 -13.81
N SER A 15 1.40 -2.72 -14.86
CA SER A 15 1.84 -4.11 -14.90
C SER A 15 2.79 -4.45 -13.75
N GLN A 16 3.76 -3.58 -13.47
CA GLN A 16 4.72 -3.81 -12.39
C GLN A 16 4.03 -3.89 -11.02
N THR A 17 3.07 -3.02 -10.78
CA THR A 17 2.30 -3.03 -9.54
C THR A 17 1.46 -4.29 -9.43
N ALA A 18 0.82 -4.71 -10.52
CA ALA A 18 0.02 -5.93 -10.53
C ALA A 18 0.88 -7.17 -10.20
N HIS A 19 2.07 -7.27 -10.80
CA HIS A 19 3.00 -8.36 -10.51
C HIS A 19 3.43 -8.35 -9.05
N ARG A 20 3.76 -7.18 -8.51
CA ARG A 20 4.20 -7.05 -7.13
C ARG A 20 3.08 -7.47 -6.16
N TRP A 21 1.86 -7.00 -6.42
CA TRP A 21 0.72 -7.37 -5.58
C TRP A 21 0.43 -8.86 -5.63
N ALA A 22 0.48 -9.45 -6.82
CA ALA A 22 0.24 -10.89 -6.98
C ALA A 22 1.28 -11.71 -6.22
N ASN A 23 2.55 -11.30 -6.27
CA ASN A 23 3.63 -11.99 -5.58
C ASN A 23 3.59 -11.78 -4.06
N SER A 24 3.23 -10.58 -3.61
CA SER A 24 3.27 -10.23 -2.18
C SER A 24 2.04 -10.69 -1.42
N TYR A 25 0.88 -10.63 -2.03
CA TYR A 25 -0.40 -10.85 -1.34
C TYR A 25 -1.17 -12.07 -1.84
N GLY A 26 -0.87 -12.53 -3.05
CA GLY A 26 -1.67 -13.59 -3.64
C GLY A 26 -3.15 -13.20 -3.67
N SER A 27 -4.03 -14.15 -3.38
CA SER A 27 -5.47 -13.90 -3.41
C SER A 27 -5.94 -12.89 -2.36
N ARG A 28 -5.12 -12.62 -1.34
CA ARG A 28 -5.45 -11.62 -0.32
C ARG A 28 -5.49 -10.19 -0.88
N VAL A 29 -4.95 -9.99 -2.08
CA VAL A 29 -5.01 -8.67 -2.73
C VAL A 29 -6.45 -8.18 -2.88
N TRP A 30 -7.39 -9.06 -3.08
CA TRP A 30 -8.80 -8.68 -3.20
C TRP A 30 -9.36 -8.11 -1.89
N HIS A 31 -8.89 -8.60 -0.75
CA HIS A 31 -9.24 -8.03 0.56
C HIS A 31 -8.63 -6.66 0.74
N MET A 32 -7.38 -6.48 0.31
CA MET A 32 -6.70 -5.19 0.36
C MET A 32 -7.44 -4.13 -0.47
N LEU A 33 -7.87 -4.51 -1.65
CA LEU A 33 -8.56 -3.59 -2.57
C LEU A 33 -10.01 -3.32 -2.15
N ALA A 34 -10.61 -4.23 -1.41
CA ALA A 34 -12.03 -4.18 -1.03
C ALA A 34 -12.89 -4.04 -2.29
N GLU A 35 -13.68 -2.98 -2.41
CA GLU A 35 -14.53 -2.76 -3.57
C GLU A 35 -13.92 -1.80 -4.59
N ASN A 36 -12.68 -1.34 -4.37
CA ASN A 36 -12.03 -0.40 -5.28
C ASN A 36 -11.65 -1.08 -6.59
N LYS A 37 -12.01 -0.47 -7.70
CA LYS A 37 -11.71 -0.99 -9.03
C LYS A 37 -10.99 0.02 -9.92
N ASP A 38 -10.48 1.09 -9.32
CA ASP A 38 -9.76 2.14 -10.02
C ASP A 38 -8.64 2.63 -9.11
N VAL A 39 -7.42 2.79 -9.66
CA VAL A 39 -6.29 3.26 -8.86
C VAL A 39 -6.55 4.63 -8.25
N GLN A 40 -7.41 5.44 -8.86
CA GLN A 40 -7.76 6.76 -8.32
C GLN A 40 -8.54 6.66 -7.01
N THR A 41 -9.21 5.55 -6.75
CA THR A 41 -9.95 5.33 -5.51
C THR A 41 -9.10 4.73 -4.41
N LEU A 42 -7.84 4.40 -4.69
CA LEU A 42 -6.92 3.80 -3.71
C LEU A 42 -6.25 4.84 -2.80
N GLY A 43 -6.66 6.10 -2.91
CA GLY A 43 -6.14 7.18 -2.11
C GLY A 43 -4.85 7.76 -2.65
N GLN A 44 -4.06 8.34 -1.75
CA GLN A 44 -2.82 9.02 -2.12
C GLN A 44 -1.80 8.04 -2.68
N SER A 45 -1.15 8.43 -3.79
CA SER A 45 -0.02 7.68 -4.33
C SER A 45 1.27 8.19 -3.68
N PHE A 46 2.06 7.27 -3.12
CA PHE A 46 3.37 7.61 -2.56
C PHE A 46 4.50 7.43 -3.58
N GLY A 47 4.16 6.99 -4.79
CA GLY A 47 5.11 6.73 -5.86
C GLY A 47 5.36 5.24 -6.05
N HIS A 48 5.84 4.88 -7.24
CA HIS A 48 6.24 3.52 -7.58
C HIS A 48 5.17 2.44 -7.33
N GLY A 49 3.90 2.85 -7.45
CA GLY A 49 2.77 1.92 -7.29
C GLY A 49 2.37 1.66 -5.84
N LEU A 50 2.90 2.41 -4.90
CA LEU A 50 2.49 2.31 -3.49
C LEU A 50 1.37 3.32 -3.23
N TYR A 51 0.17 2.81 -2.97
CA TYR A 51 -1.01 3.62 -2.72
C TYR A 51 -1.41 3.57 -1.24
N GLN A 52 -2.16 4.57 -0.82
CA GLN A 52 -2.65 4.67 0.55
C GLN A 52 -3.39 3.41 0.99
N GLN A 53 -4.20 2.83 0.12
CA GLN A 53 -4.96 1.61 0.42
C GLN A 53 -4.03 0.46 0.83
N GLU A 54 -2.92 0.30 0.13
CA GLU A 54 -1.93 -0.73 0.44
C GLU A 54 -1.25 -0.46 1.78
N VAL A 55 -0.86 0.80 2.01
CA VAL A 55 -0.21 1.20 3.28
C VAL A 55 -1.14 0.91 4.46
N ASP A 56 -2.40 1.31 4.35
CA ASP A 56 -3.38 1.09 5.41
C ASP A 56 -3.58 -0.40 5.68
N TYR A 57 -3.64 -1.20 4.64
CA TYR A 57 -3.79 -2.65 4.76
C TYR A 57 -2.59 -3.28 5.48
N VAL A 58 -1.38 -2.92 5.09
CA VAL A 58 -0.15 -3.47 5.69
C VAL A 58 -0.04 -3.06 7.15
N VAL A 59 -0.34 -1.82 7.48
CA VAL A 59 -0.31 -1.34 8.87
C VAL A 59 -1.33 -2.10 9.71
N LYS A 60 -2.53 -2.27 9.20
CA LYS A 60 -3.61 -2.92 9.93
C LYS A 60 -3.38 -4.42 10.12
N ARG A 61 -2.88 -5.10 9.09
CA ARG A 61 -2.74 -6.57 9.10
C ARG A 61 -1.39 -7.05 9.61
N GLU A 62 -0.33 -6.29 9.33
CA GLU A 62 1.04 -6.75 9.55
C GLU A 62 1.74 -5.98 10.67
N TRP A 63 1.05 -5.03 11.29
CA TRP A 63 1.61 -4.20 12.36
C TRP A 63 2.87 -3.43 11.94
N ALA A 64 2.99 -3.10 10.67
CA ALA A 64 4.07 -2.26 10.18
C ALA A 64 3.94 -0.87 10.81
N ILE A 65 5.03 -0.35 11.40
CA ILE A 65 5.02 0.90 12.15
C ILE A 65 5.88 1.99 11.53
N SER A 66 6.73 1.66 10.56
CA SER A 66 7.63 2.64 9.95
C SER A 66 7.67 2.45 8.44
N SER A 67 8.17 3.48 7.75
CA SER A 67 8.40 3.38 6.32
C SER A 67 9.39 2.28 5.99
N GLU A 68 10.41 2.07 6.84
CA GLU A 68 11.38 1.00 6.65
C GLU A 68 10.70 -0.37 6.64
N ASP A 69 9.78 -0.62 7.56
CA ASP A 69 9.04 -1.88 7.59
C ASP A 69 8.28 -2.09 6.29
N ILE A 70 7.60 -1.05 5.81
CA ILE A 70 6.80 -1.14 4.58
C ILE A 70 7.71 -1.31 3.36
N LEU A 71 8.75 -0.47 3.23
CA LEU A 71 9.56 -0.43 2.03
C LEU A 71 10.54 -1.58 1.92
N LYS A 72 11.12 -2.03 3.02
CA LYS A 72 12.11 -3.10 2.99
C LYS A 72 11.52 -4.49 3.16
N ARG A 73 10.57 -4.64 4.08
CA ARG A 73 10.07 -5.96 4.46
C ARG A 73 8.84 -6.38 3.68
N ARG A 74 7.93 -5.44 3.40
CA ARG A 74 6.63 -5.79 2.83
C ARG A 74 6.54 -5.57 1.34
N THR A 75 7.00 -4.42 0.84
CA THR A 75 6.85 -4.08 -0.58
C THR A 75 8.15 -4.21 -1.36
N LYS A 76 9.29 -4.17 -0.68
CA LYS A 76 10.62 -4.19 -1.28
C LYS A 76 10.86 -3.03 -2.24
N LEU A 77 10.19 -1.92 -2.02
CA LEU A 77 10.31 -0.72 -2.85
C LEU A 77 11.43 0.22 -2.40
N TYR A 78 12.18 -0.13 -1.36
CA TYR A 78 13.18 0.76 -0.76
C TYR A 78 14.23 1.25 -1.77
N LEU A 79 14.57 0.44 -2.77
CA LEU A 79 15.54 0.84 -3.78
C LEU A 79 15.00 1.87 -4.76
N LYS A 80 13.68 1.98 -4.87
CA LYS A 80 13.02 2.91 -5.78
C LYS A 80 12.63 4.23 -5.12
N PHE A 81 12.47 4.23 -3.80
CA PHE A 81 12.03 5.43 -3.08
C PHE A 81 13.23 6.35 -2.80
N ASP A 82 13.07 7.63 -3.09
CA ASP A 82 14.04 8.65 -2.70
C ASP A 82 13.72 9.19 -1.30
N ALA A 83 14.55 10.14 -0.82
CA ALA A 83 14.39 10.68 0.52
C ALA A 83 13.07 11.43 0.70
N LEU A 84 12.62 12.16 -0.32
CA LEU A 84 11.38 12.93 -0.24
C LEU A 84 10.16 12.01 -0.23
N GLU A 85 10.18 10.97 -1.04
CA GLU A 85 9.10 9.99 -1.08
C GLU A 85 9.00 9.22 0.25
N THR A 86 10.15 8.83 0.80
CA THR A 86 10.20 8.16 2.09
C THR A 86 9.69 9.06 3.21
N GLN A 87 10.06 10.34 3.18
CA GLN A 87 9.60 11.31 4.17
C GLN A 87 8.07 11.47 4.11
N ALA A 88 7.50 11.56 2.92
CA ALA A 88 6.05 11.66 2.76
C ALA A 88 5.34 10.44 3.37
N LEU A 89 5.90 9.25 3.16
CA LEU A 89 5.35 8.03 3.74
C LEU A 89 5.45 8.05 5.27
N ASP A 90 6.59 8.49 5.82
CA ASP A 90 6.77 8.60 7.27
C ASP A 90 5.76 9.56 7.89
N ILE A 91 5.53 10.70 7.26
CA ILE A 91 4.55 11.68 7.73
C ILE A 91 3.15 11.07 7.75
N TYR A 92 2.78 10.36 6.69
CA TYR A 92 1.50 9.68 6.64
C TYR A 92 1.35 8.64 7.75
N LEU A 93 2.40 7.85 8.00
CA LEU A 93 2.38 6.81 9.03
C LEU A 93 2.25 7.42 10.43
N GLN A 94 2.94 8.52 10.70
CA GLN A 94 2.82 9.21 11.99
C GLN A 94 1.40 9.68 12.22
N ASP A 95 0.78 10.28 11.20
CA ASP A 95 -0.60 10.73 11.29
C ASP A 95 -1.57 9.56 11.51
N LEU A 96 -1.34 8.45 10.81
CA LEU A 96 -2.16 7.25 10.95
C LEU A 96 -2.08 6.68 12.36
N HIS A 97 -0.88 6.60 12.95
CA HIS A 97 -0.68 6.11 14.30
C HIS A 97 -1.34 7.02 15.33
N LEU A 98 -1.25 8.32 15.15
CA LEU A 98 -1.93 9.28 16.05
C LEU A 98 -3.45 9.10 16.00
N ARG A 99 -4.01 8.89 14.84
CA ARG A 99 -5.45 8.63 14.70
C ARG A 99 -5.86 7.33 15.39
N ARG A 100 -5.04 6.29 15.29
CA ARG A 100 -5.31 5.01 15.96
C ARG A 100 -5.28 5.16 17.48
N LEU A 101 -4.33 5.93 18.01
CA LEU A 101 -4.26 6.20 19.45
C LEU A 101 -5.50 6.95 19.93
N GLN A 102 -6.00 7.90 19.15
CA GLN A 102 -7.23 8.63 19.48
C GLN A 102 -8.45 7.72 19.48
N GLU A 103 -8.53 6.79 18.53
CA GLU A 103 -9.60 5.80 18.49
C GLU A 103 -9.57 4.88 19.69
N ASP A 104 -8.38 4.42 20.09
CA ASP A 104 -8.20 3.55 21.24
C ASP A 104 -8.52 4.28 22.56
N ALA A 105 -8.29 5.60 22.60
CA ALA A 105 -8.58 6.41 23.79
C ALA A 105 -10.06 6.76 23.93
N ALA A 106 -10.81 6.63 22.86
CA ALA A 106 -12.25 6.91 22.88
C ALA A 106 -13.03 5.71 23.39
#